data_bedce23b1f99be16aab1f5e67384ecc1
#
_entry.id   bedce23b1f99be16aab1f5e67384ecc1
#
_cell.length_a   1.000
_cell.length_b   1.000
_cell.length_c   1.000
_cell.angle_alpha   90.00
_cell.angle_beta   90.00
_cell.angle_gamma   90.00
#
_symmetry.space_group_name_H-M   'P 1'
#
loop_
_entity.id
_entity.type
_entity.pdbx_description
1 polymer ?
#
loop_
_entity_poly.entity_id
_entity_poly.type
_entity_poly.pdbx_seq_one_letter_code
_entity_poly.pdbx_strand_id
1 'polypeptide(L)'
;MSVKEKAAAPVSSVGADGKQPLCKTNKESIADLPDKGNLQATNNRGSGAEVPAENRDRIDGLETVSMTELYDTVYPPKIPIVDGLIYAGTYLFVGAPKVGKSFFMAQLGYHVSMGLDLWDYPVRKGTVLYLALEDDYARLQKRLSRMFGMESSENFYFATQSKTLNEGLDEQLNQFVKEHTDARLIIIDTLQKVRDVVVKHFCNTCG
;
A
#
# COMPACT_ATOMS: atom_id res chain seq x y z
N MET A 1 -47.37 36.99 -13.63
CA MET A 1 -46.51 37.24 -14.80
C MET A 1 -45.82 35.96 -15.15
N SER A 2 -46.12 35.44 -16.31
CA SER A 2 -45.81 34.15 -16.87
C SER A 2 -44.35 34.10 -17.34
N VAL A 3 -43.61 33.04 -16.99
CA VAL A 3 -42.29 32.77 -17.58
C VAL A 3 -42.38 31.47 -18.36
N LYS A 4 -42.07 31.61 -19.64
CA LYS A 4 -42.18 30.59 -20.69
C LYS A 4 -41.11 29.51 -20.56
N GLU A 5 -41.58 28.30 -20.60
CA GLU A 5 -40.88 27.08 -20.93
C GLU A 5 -40.37 27.13 -22.38
N LYS A 6 -39.12 26.77 -22.60
CA LYS A 6 -38.51 26.64 -23.94
C LYS A 6 -37.98 25.24 -24.12
N ALA A 7 -38.74 24.42 -24.82
CA ALA A 7 -38.38 23.12 -25.28
C ALA A 7 -37.27 23.18 -26.32
N ALA A 8 -36.30 22.29 -26.24
CA ALA A 8 -35.29 22.04 -27.27
C ALA A 8 -35.55 20.67 -27.93
N ALA A 9 -35.53 20.72 -29.26
CA ALA A 9 -35.81 19.63 -30.17
C ALA A 9 -34.64 18.60 -30.30
N PRO A 10 -34.90 17.41 -30.82
CA PRO A 10 -33.91 16.33 -30.94
C PRO A 10 -33.04 16.47 -32.19
N VAL A 11 -31.77 16.10 -32.11
CA VAL A 11 -30.87 15.98 -33.25
C VAL A 11 -30.63 14.52 -33.59
N SER A 12 -30.82 14.24 -34.84
CA SER A 12 -30.80 12.97 -35.53
C SER A 12 -29.40 12.29 -35.59
N SER A 13 -29.48 10.98 -35.65
CA SER A 13 -28.47 9.98 -35.96
C SER A 13 -27.69 10.20 -37.26
N VAL A 14 -26.39 9.95 -37.23
CA VAL A 14 -25.62 9.45 -38.38
C VAL A 14 -24.69 8.35 -37.91
N GLY A 15 -24.81 7.17 -38.52
CA GLY A 15 -23.97 6.02 -38.27
C GLY A 15 -22.67 6.09 -39.08
N ALA A 16 -21.65 5.45 -38.58
CA ALA A 16 -20.54 4.95 -39.39
C ALA A 16 -19.90 3.74 -38.70
N ASP A 17 -19.82 2.66 -39.41
CA ASP A 17 -19.19 1.39 -39.10
C ASP A 17 -17.69 1.54 -38.78
N GLY A 18 -17.27 0.97 -37.65
CA GLY A 18 -15.88 0.79 -37.30
C GLY A 18 -15.71 -0.43 -36.42
N LYS A 19 -15.56 -1.61 -37.05
CA LYS A 19 -15.28 -2.87 -36.37
C LYS A 19 -13.92 -2.82 -35.67
N GLN A 20 -13.91 -2.87 -34.36
CA GLN A 20 -12.76 -3.28 -33.55
C GLN A 20 -12.95 -4.73 -33.11
N PRO A 21 -11.89 -5.57 -33.10
CA PRO A 21 -12.02 -6.98 -32.73
C PRO A 21 -12.19 -7.12 -31.21
N LEU A 22 -13.27 -7.78 -30.83
CA LEU A 22 -13.53 -8.20 -29.45
C LEU A 22 -12.46 -9.20 -28.98
N CYS A 23 -11.76 -8.84 -27.94
CA CYS A 23 -11.01 -9.77 -27.13
C CYS A 23 -12.03 -10.69 -26.40
N LYS A 24 -12.05 -11.96 -26.77
CA LYS A 24 -12.90 -12.97 -26.13
C LYS A 24 -12.34 -13.29 -24.75
N THR A 25 -13.00 -12.84 -23.70
CA THR A 25 -12.77 -13.35 -22.37
C THR A 25 -13.42 -14.70 -22.23
N ASN A 26 -12.61 -15.76 -22.16
CA ASN A 26 -13.06 -17.07 -21.75
C ASN A 26 -13.47 -17.02 -20.27
N LYS A 27 -14.79 -17.05 -20.04
CA LYS A 27 -15.35 -17.43 -18.76
C LYS A 27 -15.43 -18.97 -18.75
N GLU A 28 -14.41 -19.62 -18.28
CA GLU A 28 -14.53 -21.02 -17.84
C GLU A 28 -14.89 -21.04 -16.37
N SER A 29 -16.11 -21.50 -16.11
CA SER A 29 -16.65 -21.84 -14.79
C SER A 29 -15.81 -22.95 -14.18
N ILE A 30 -15.23 -22.70 -13.02
CA ILE A 30 -14.72 -23.75 -12.15
C ILE A 30 -15.92 -24.32 -11.37
N ALA A 31 -16.61 -25.24 -11.99
CA ALA A 31 -17.56 -26.14 -11.36
C ALA A 31 -17.44 -27.47 -12.09
N ASP A 32 -16.57 -28.35 -11.55
CA ASP A 32 -16.62 -29.80 -11.66
C ASP A 32 -15.26 -30.39 -11.25
N LEU A 33 -15.09 -30.58 -9.94
CA LEU A 33 -14.14 -31.53 -9.42
C LEU A 33 -14.91 -32.59 -8.65
N PRO A 34 -14.75 -33.89 -8.97
CA PRO A 34 -15.51 -34.93 -8.36
C PRO A 34 -15.07 -35.21 -6.91
N ASP A 35 -16.09 -35.33 -6.07
CA ASP A 35 -16.04 -35.85 -4.72
C ASP A 35 -15.49 -37.29 -4.73
N LYS A 36 -14.34 -37.52 -4.05
CA LYS A 36 -13.87 -38.86 -3.75
C LYS A 36 -13.37 -38.98 -2.32
N GLY A 37 -14.26 -39.64 -1.52
CA GLY A 37 -13.82 -40.78 -0.71
C GLY A 37 -13.13 -40.45 0.61
N ASN A 38 -13.93 -40.44 1.62
CA ASN A 38 -13.73 -40.99 2.95
C ASN A 38 -12.46 -41.88 3.09
N LEU A 39 -11.46 -41.38 3.82
CA LEU A 39 -10.43 -42.23 4.39
C LEU A 39 -10.30 -41.92 5.89
N GLN A 40 -10.44 -42.99 6.63
CA GLN A 40 -10.50 -43.13 8.08
C GLN A 40 -9.35 -42.50 8.84
N ALA A 41 -9.70 -41.89 9.97
CA ALA A 41 -8.77 -41.47 11.01
C ALA A 41 -8.00 -42.67 11.57
N THR A 42 -6.72 -42.68 11.39
CA THR A 42 -5.81 -43.46 12.24
C THR A 42 -5.05 -42.52 13.14
N ASN A 43 -5.38 -42.58 14.43
CA ASN A 43 -4.60 -41.97 15.50
C ASN A 43 -3.19 -42.59 15.51
N ASN A 44 -2.19 -41.75 15.19
CA ASN A 44 -0.81 -42.08 15.59
C ASN A 44 -0.25 -40.89 16.36
N ARG A 45 -0.17 -41.07 17.69
CA ARG A 45 0.62 -40.24 18.60
C ARG A 45 2.07 -40.52 18.30
N GLY A 46 2.80 -39.53 17.81
CA GLY A 46 4.23 -39.59 17.59
C GLY A 46 4.85 -38.21 17.71
N SER A 47 5.48 -37.99 18.85
CA SER A 47 6.61 -37.11 19.15
C SER A 47 6.78 -35.84 18.33
N GLY A 48 6.70 -34.72 19.04
CA GLY A 48 7.15 -33.39 18.58
C GLY A 48 8.57 -33.46 18.02
N ALA A 49 8.69 -33.20 16.77
CA ALA A 49 9.95 -32.74 16.20
C ALA A 49 9.99 -31.24 16.34
N GLU A 50 10.67 -30.75 17.38
CA GLU A 50 11.18 -29.40 17.42
C GLU A 50 12.04 -29.22 16.18
N VAL A 51 11.65 -28.31 15.30
CA VAL A 51 12.47 -27.83 14.19
C VAL A 51 13.61 -27.05 14.86
N PRO A 52 14.87 -27.46 14.74
CA PRO A 52 15.99 -26.72 15.32
C PRO A 52 16.01 -25.34 14.68
N ALA A 53 16.09 -24.28 15.50
CA ALA A 53 16.45 -22.96 15.08
C ALA A 53 17.94 -22.96 14.68
N GLU A 54 18.26 -23.59 13.56
CA GLU A 54 19.62 -23.58 13.01
C GLU A 54 19.86 -22.22 12.35
N ASN A 55 20.75 -21.50 13.02
CA ASN A 55 21.82 -20.68 12.48
C ASN A 55 21.57 -20.14 11.07
N ARG A 56 20.83 -19.04 10.98
CA ARG A 56 20.84 -18.23 9.78
C ARG A 56 22.15 -17.47 9.70
N ASP A 57 23.22 -18.23 9.38
CA ASP A 57 24.42 -17.64 8.82
C ASP A 57 23.97 -16.82 7.61
N ARG A 58 24.17 -15.51 7.67
CA ARG A 58 23.98 -14.60 6.54
C ARG A 58 24.92 -15.07 5.44
N ILE A 59 24.41 -15.91 4.56
CA ILE A 59 25.05 -16.20 3.30
C ILE A 59 24.96 -14.89 2.50
N ASP A 60 26.11 -14.31 2.16
CA ASP A 60 26.24 -13.15 1.24
C ASP A 60 25.80 -13.54 -0.18
N GLY A 61 24.75 -14.30 -0.31
CA GLY A 61 24.23 -14.84 -1.56
C GLY A 61 22.77 -14.46 -1.81
N LEU A 62 22.41 -14.37 -3.08
CA LEU A 62 21.03 -14.20 -3.51
C LEU A 62 20.21 -15.44 -3.08
N GLU A 63 19.15 -15.25 -2.30
CA GLU A 63 18.21 -16.31 -1.97
C GLU A 63 17.38 -16.65 -3.22
N THR A 64 17.52 -17.87 -3.72
CA THR A 64 16.86 -18.32 -4.95
C THR A 64 16.07 -19.59 -4.72
N VAL A 65 14.93 -19.71 -5.40
CA VAL A 65 14.13 -20.93 -5.44
C VAL A 65 14.01 -21.40 -6.88
N SER A 66 13.94 -22.71 -7.10
CA SER A 66 13.70 -23.28 -8.42
C SER A 66 12.24 -23.07 -8.84
N MET A 67 11.96 -23.15 -10.16
CA MET A 67 10.59 -23.07 -10.68
C MET A 67 9.72 -24.21 -10.14
N THR A 68 10.26 -25.39 -9.97
CA THR A 68 9.55 -26.55 -9.39
C THR A 68 9.16 -26.26 -7.95
N GLU A 69 10.10 -25.83 -7.13
CA GLU A 69 9.85 -25.46 -5.73
C GLU A 69 8.84 -24.31 -5.60
N LEU A 70 8.89 -23.32 -6.51
CA LEU A 70 7.94 -22.22 -6.57
C LEU A 70 6.50 -22.70 -6.84
N TYR A 71 6.33 -23.73 -7.68
CA TYR A 71 5.00 -24.30 -8.00
C TYR A 71 4.47 -25.20 -6.89
N ASP A 72 5.35 -25.89 -6.19
CA ASP A 72 4.98 -26.81 -5.12
C ASP A 72 4.72 -26.08 -3.78
N THR A 73 5.14 -24.81 -3.69
CA THR A 73 5.00 -24.02 -2.47
C THR A 73 3.70 -23.22 -2.45
N VAL A 74 2.90 -23.38 -1.40
CA VAL A 74 1.69 -22.58 -1.18
C VAL A 74 2.07 -21.28 -0.47
N TYR A 75 2.00 -20.16 -1.20
CA TYR A 75 2.24 -18.83 -0.65
C TYR A 75 0.93 -18.24 -0.10
N PRO A 76 0.93 -17.73 1.14
CA PRO A 76 -0.27 -17.09 1.68
C PRO A 76 -0.61 -15.81 0.89
N PRO A 77 -1.89 -15.49 0.68
CA PRO A 77 -2.28 -14.27 0.00
C PRO A 77 -1.84 -13.04 0.79
N LYS A 78 -1.41 -11.99 0.09
CA LYS A 78 -1.08 -10.71 0.73
C LYS A 78 -2.34 -10.09 1.31
N ILE A 79 -2.24 -9.64 2.56
CA ILE A 79 -3.35 -8.98 3.25
C ILE A 79 -3.50 -7.56 2.70
N PRO A 80 -4.69 -7.14 2.24
CA PRO A 80 -4.91 -5.77 1.79
C PRO A 80 -4.90 -4.78 2.95
N ILE A 81 -4.41 -3.57 2.71
CA ILE A 81 -4.58 -2.39 3.55
C ILE A 81 -5.81 -1.63 3.10
N VAL A 82 -5.93 -1.42 1.78
CA VAL A 82 -7.13 -0.95 1.09
C VAL A 82 -7.48 -2.04 0.06
N ASP A 83 -8.63 -2.67 0.21
CA ASP A 83 -8.98 -3.85 -0.59
C ASP A 83 -9.04 -3.50 -2.09
N GLY A 84 -8.49 -4.38 -2.91
CA GLY A 84 -8.40 -4.15 -4.35
C GLY A 84 -7.45 -3.02 -4.81
N LEU A 85 -6.84 -2.24 -3.88
CA LEU A 85 -6.02 -1.08 -4.22
C LEU A 85 -4.59 -1.16 -3.66
N ILE A 86 -4.44 -1.40 -2.35
CA ILE A 86 -3.13 -1.40 -1.68
C ILE A 86 -2.99 -2.64 -0.80
N TYR A 87 -1.97 -3.44 -1.07
CA TYR A 87 -1.60 -4.63 -0.31
C TYR A 87 -0.32 -4.38 0.50
N ALA A 88 0.03 -5.33 1.37
CA ALA A 88 1.30 -5.27 2.08
C ALA A 88 2.49 -5.25 1.11
N GLY A 89 3.35 -4.24 1.24
CA GLY A 89 4.52 -4.01 0.38
C GLY A 89 4.99 -2.57 0.41
N THR A 90 6.01 -2.27 -0.37
CA THR A 90 6.56 -0.92 -0.52
C THR A 90 6.10 -0.31 -1.84
N TYR A 91 5.60 0.91 -1.77
CA TYR A 91 5.07 1.65 -2.92
C TYR A 91 5.77 3.00 -3.06
N LEU A 92 6.00 3.42 -4.28
CA LEU A 92 6.49 4.75 -4.60
C LEU A 92 5.38 5.55 -5.30
N PHE A 93 4.86 6.57 -4.61
CA PHE A 93 3.84 7.46 -5.15
C PHE A 93 4.47 8.68 -5.80
N VAL A 94 4.42 8.74 -7.13
CA VAL A 94 5.15 9.72 -7.95
C VAL A 94 4.18 10.63 -8.69
N GLY A 95 4.57 11.90 -8.86
CA GLY A 95 3.79 12.87 -9.65
C GLY A 95 4.44 14.26 -9.62
N ALA A 96 3.99 15.14 -10.50
CA ALA A 96 4.46 16.53 -10.58
C ALA A 96 4.30 17.27 -9.24
N PRO A 97 5.07 18.33 -8.98
CA PRO A 97 4.86 19.21 -7.83
C PRO A 97 3.44 19.79 -7.81
N LYS A 98 2.88 19.99 -6.62
CA LYS A 98 1.57 20.66 -6.39
C LYS A 98 0.32 19.95 -6.95
N VAL A 99 0.41 18.71 -7.38
CA VAL A 99 -0.76 17.92 -7.82
C VAL A 99 -1.59 17.31 -6.67
N GLY A 100 -1.25 17.63 -5.42
CA GLY A 100 -2.04 17.16 -4.27
C GLY A 100 -1.54 15.85 -3.63
N LYS A 101 -0.32 15.38 -3.94
CA LYS A 101 0.22 14.11 -3.36
C LYS A 101 0.11 14.03 -1.84
N SER A 102 0.60 15.05 -1.13
CA SER A 102 0.55 15.09 0.35
C SER A 102 -0.88 15.15 0.91
N PHE A 103 -1.81 15.77 0.18
CA PHE A 103 -3.23 15.73 0.54
C PHE A 103 -3.81 14.32 0.41
N PHE A 104 -3.52 13.65 -0.69
CA PHE A 104 -3.97 12.28 -0.88
C PHE A 104 -3.33 11.32 0.14
N MET A 105 -2.05 11.46 0.44
CA MET A 105 -1.38 10.66 1.46
C MET A 105 -1.98 10.89 2.87
N ALA A 106 -2.32 12.14 3.20
CA ALA A 106 -3.01 12.45 4.46
C ALA A 106 -4.42 11.84 4.50
N GLN A 107 -5.16 11.90 3.39
CA GLN A 107 -6.47 11.26 3.27
C GLN A 107 -6.38 9.74 3.43
N LEU A 108 -5.47 9.09 2.73
CA LEU A 108 -5.23 7.65 2.85
C LEU A 108 -4.90 7.27 4.30
N GLY A 109 -3.95 7.99 4.94
CA GLY A 109 -3.58 7.74 6.33
C GLY A 109 -4.75 7.90 7.29
N TYR A 110 -5.58 8.94 7.10
CA TYR A 110 -6.78 9.16 7.91
C TYR A 110 -7.79 8.01 7.77
N HIS A 111 -8.10 7.60 6.54
CA HIS A 111 -9.03 6.49 6.29
C HIS A 111 -8.52 5.18 6.91
N VAL A 112 -7.23 4.87 6.80
CA VAL A 112 -6.64 3.68 7.42
C VAL A 112 -6.68 3.76 8.94
N SER A 113 -6.38 4.92 9.52
CA SER A 113 -6.39 5.10 10.99
C SER A 113 -7.78 5.02 11.60
N MET A 114 -8.80 5.46 10.88
CA MET A 114 -10.19 5.44 11.30
C MET A 114 -10.90 4.12 10.92
N GLY A 115 -10.42 3.41 9.89
CA GLY A 115 -11.11 2.25 9.30
C GLY A 115 -12.32 2.65 8.45
N LEU A 116 -12.23 3.82 7.82
CA LEU A 116 -13.25 4.31 6.90
C LEU A 116 -12.91 3.89 5.48
N ASP A 117 -13.91 3.51 4.71
CA ASP A 117 -13.71 3.14 3.31
C ASP A 117 -13.09 4.31 2.54
N LEU A 118 -12.08 4.02 1.73
CA LEU A 118 -11.48 5.00 0.83
C LEU A 118 -12.21 4.92 -0.52
N TRP A 119 -13.06 5.93 -0.80
CA TRP A 119 -14.05 5.87 -1.87
C TRP A 119 -14.96 4.64 -1.67
N ASP A 120 -14.98 3.73 -2.63
CA ASP A 120 -15.77 2.49 -2.57
C ASP A 120 -14.92 1.26 -2.16
N TYR A 121 -13.67 1.48 -1.69
CA TYR A 121 -12.75 0.41 -1.33
C TYR A 121 -12.71 0.22 0.20
N PRO A 122 -13.03 -0.98 0.71
CA PRO A 122 -12.92 -1.30 2.12
C PRO A 122 -11.50 -1.13 2.65
N VAL A 123 -11.37 -0.51 3.82
CA VAL A 123 -10.08 -0.22 4.45
C VAL A 123 -9.91 -1.02 5.72
N ARG A 124 -8.74 -1.62 5.87
CA ARG A 124 -8.38 -2.30 7.10
C ARG A 124 -7.81 -1.31 8.11
N LYS A 125 -8.56 -1.07 9.20
CA LYS A 125 -8.14 -0.18 10.29
C LYS A 125 -6.81 -0.60 10.91
N GLY A 126 -5.98 0.38 11.27
CA GLY A 126 -4.76 0.20 12.04
C GLY A 126 -4.00 1.50 12.23
N THR A 127 -2.91 1.42 13.00
CA THR A 127 -2.07 2.57 13.28
C THR A 127 -1.29 2.99 12.04
N VAL A 128 -1.20 4.31 11.84
CA VAL A 128 -0.51 4.96 10.72
C VAL A 128 0.55 5.91 11.24
N LEU A 129 1.76 5.83 10.69
CA LEU A 129 2.82 6.82 10.86
C LEU A 129 2.97 7.65 9.58
N TYR A 130 2.94 8.99 9.72
CA TYR A 130 3.20 9.91 8.62
C TYR A 130 4.41 10.80 8.93
N LEU A 131 5.51 10.54 8.24
CA LEU A 131 6.71 11.38 8.26
C LEU A 131 6.50 12.54 7.28
N ALA A 132 6.05 13.70 7.80
CA ALA A 132 5.78 14.91 7.02
C ALA A 132 7.03 15.81 7.04
N LEU A 133 8.08 15.40 6.36
CA LEU A 133 9.44 15.95 6.49
C LEU A 133 9.67 17.30 5.78
N GLU A 134 8.68 17.79 5.03
CA GLU A 134 8.68 19.11 4.40
C GLU A 134 7.73 20.09 5.11
N ASP A 135 7.05 19.64 6.15
CA ASP A 135 6.10 20.45 6.91
C ASP A 135 6.59 20.76 8.34
N ASP A 136 5.98 21.74 8.96
CA ASP A 136 5.96 21.95 10.39
C ASP A 136 4.60 21.57 10.99
N TYR A 137 4.53 21.37 12.30
CA TYR A 137 3.30 20.95 12.97
C TYR A 137 2.15 21.95 12.83
N ALA A 138 2.42 23.26 12.76
CA ALA A 138 1.39 24.27 12.60
C ALA A 138 0.74 24.23 11.20
N ARG A 139 1.55 24.06 10.16
CA ARG A 139 1.06 23.88 8.79
C ARG A 139 0.30 22.58 8.64
N LEU A 140 0.82 21.50 9.23
CA LEU A 140 0.19 20.20 9.23
C LEU A 140 -1.18 20.25 9.92
N GLN A 141 -1.27 20.81 11.14
CA GLN A 141 -2.50 21.01 11.88
C GLN A 141 -3.54 21.79 11.05
N LYS A 142 -3.13 22.92 10.45
CA LYS A 142 -4.02 23.72 9.62
C LYS A 142 -4.54 22.96 8.39
N ARG A 143 -3.70 22.13 7.78
CA ARG A 143 -4.08 21.29 6.64
C ARG A 143 -5.08 20.23 7.07
N LEU A 144 -4.78 19.48 8.13
CA LEU A 144 -5.64 18.40 8.62
C LEU A 144 -7.00 18.93 9.09
N SER A 145 -7.03 20.07 9.81
CA SER A 145 -8.29 20.71 10.22
C SER A 145 -9.17 21.14 9.04
N ARG A 146 -8.54 21.52 7.92
CA ARG A 146 -9.30 21.87 6.69
C ARG A 146 -9.83 20.62 5.97
N MET A 147 -9.12 19.49 6.08
CA MET A 147 -9.51 18.24 5.41
C MET A 147 -10.57 17.48 6.21
N PHE A 148 -10.41 17.40 7.53
CA PHE A 148 -11.16 16.50 8.39
C PHE A 148 -11.97 17.21 9.49
N GLY A 149 -11.89 18.55 9.55
CA GLY A 149 -12.60 19.32 10.56
C GLY A 149 -12.04 19.09 11.95
N MET A 150 -12.94 18.77 12.89
CA MET A 150 -12.61 18.49 14.30
C MET A 150 -12.46 16.99 14.61
N GLU A 151 -12.70 16.13 13.64
CA GLU A 151 -12.55 14.70 13.81
C GLU A 151 -11.08 14.31 13.87
N SER A 152 -10.67 13.65 14.94
CA SER A 152 -9.30 13.21 15.16
C SER A 152 -9.20 11.69 15.28
N SER A 153 -8.02 11.15 15.02
CA SER A 153 -7.71 9.74 15.20
C SER A 153 -6.54 9.58 16.18
N GLU A 154 -6.70 8.77 17.19
CA GLU A 154 -5.62 8.39 18.12
C GLU A 154 -4.59 7.45 17.47
N ASN A 155 -4.95 6.83 16.34
CA ASN A 155 -4.12 5.90 15.60
C ASN A 155 -3.38 6.55 14.42
N PHE A 156 -3.36 7.89 14.34
CA PHE A 156 -2.66 8.61 13.28
C PHE A 156 -1.55 9.48 13.84
N TYR A 157 -0.31 9.03 13.70
CA TYR A 157 0.88 9.63 14.25
C TYR A 157 1.64 10.43 13.19
N PHE A 158 2.25 11.55 13.61
CA PHE A 158 2.99 12.44 12.73
C PHE A 158 4.37 12.72 13.29
N ALA A 159 5.37 12.76 12.41
CA ALA A 159 6.69 13.28 12.71
C ALA A 159 7.15 14.22 11.58
N THR A 160 7.74 15.36 11.96
CA THR A 160 8.28 16.36 11.02
C THR A 160 9.80 16.26 10.87
N GLN A 161 10.42 15.36 11.61
CA GLN A 161 11.84 15.05 11.56
C GLN A 161 12.07 13.55 11.68
N SER A 162 13.09 13.05 11.00
CA SER A 162 13.55 11.67 11.08
C SER A 162 15.05 11.62 10.78
N LYS A 163 15.68 10.51 11.10
CA LYS A 163 17.00 10.16 10.59
C LYS A 163 16.94 9.86 9.10
N THR A 164 18.10 9.84 8.44
CA THR A 164 18.24 9.35 7.06
C THR A 164 18.37 7.82 7.03
N LEU A 165 18.30 7.24 5.84
CA LEU A 165 18.42 5.78 5.66
C LEU A 165 19.73 5.21 6.20
N ASN A 166 20.84 5.96 6.08
CA ASN A 166 22.15 5.50 6.57
C ASN A 166 22.43 5.90 8.03
N GLU A 167 21.59 6.74 8.64
CA GLU A 167 21.75 7.22 10.02
C GLU A 167 20.85 6.47 11.01
N GLY A 168 20.05 5.49 10.55
CA GLY A 168 19.21 4.67 11.39
C GLY A 168 17.72 5.02 11.34
N LEU A 169 17.20 5.38 10.18
CA LEU A 169 15.76 5.51 9.97
C LEU A 169 15.05 4.17 10.18
N ASP A 170 15.66 3.08 9.76
CA ASP A 170 15.13 1.73 9.90
C ASP A 170 14.94 1.33 11.37
N GLU A 171 15.90 1.68 12.25
CA GLU A 171 15.74 1.47 13.69
C GLU A 171 14.59 2.29 14.27
N GLN A 172 14.41 3.57 13.82
CA GLN A 172 13.30 4.39 14.25
C GLN A 172 11.95 3.81 13.83
N LEU A 173 11.84 3.33 12.57
CA LEU A 173 10.62 2.71 12.06
C LEU A 173 10.34 1.37 12.76
N ASN A 174 11.38 0.55 12.99
CA ASN A 174 11.26 -0.71 13.72
C ASN A 174 10.83 -0.50 15.16
N GLN A 175 11.33 0.56 15.82
CA GLN A 175 10.89 0.91 17.18
C GLN A 175 9.41 1.29 17.19
N PHE A 176 8.95 2.14 16.26
CA PHE A 176 7.56 2.52 16.13
C PHE A 176 6.65 1.30 15.92
N VAL A 177 7.01 0.38 15.02
CA VAL A 177 6.24 -0.85 14.76
C VAL A 177 6.18 -1.78 15.97
N LYS A 178 7.25 -1.85 16.78
CA LYS A 178 7.24 -2.62 18.04
C LYS A 178 6.31 -2.01 19.10
N GLU A 179 6.22 -0.68 19.17
CA GLU A 179 5.33 0.03 20.07
C GLU A 179 3.86 -0.03 19.62
N HIS A 180 3.64 -0.10 18.29
CA HIS A 180 2.32 -0.15 17.67
C HIS A 180 2.15 -1.43 16.86
N THR A 181 1.79 -2.53 17.52
CA THR A 181 1.68 -3.86 16.89
C THR A 181 0.57 -3.97 15.85
N ASP A 182 -0.35 -3.02 15.83
CA ASP A 182 -1.42 -2.85 14.83
C ASP A 182 -1.04 -1.88 13.69
N ALA A 183 0.24 -1.46 13.62
CA ALA A 183 0.72 -0.59 12.54
C ALA A 183 0.45 -1.20 11.16
N ARG A 184 -0.17 -0.40 10.27
CA ARG A 184 -0.60 -0.82 8.93
C ARG A 184 0.06 -0.06 7.82
N LEU A 185 0.37 1.20 8.05
CA LEU A 185 0.84 2.09 7.02
C LEU A 185 1.90 3.05 7.57
N ILE A 186 3.02 3.15 6.86
CA ILE A 186 4.03 4.16 7.08
C ILE A 186 4.13 4.99 5.81
N ILE A 187 3.96 6.30 5.94
CA ILE A 187 4.04 7.27 4.84
C ILE A 187 5.27 8.13 5.03
N ILE A 188 6.12 8.23 4.02
CA ILE A 188 7.30 9.10 4.03
C ILE A 188 7.11 10.18 2.96
N ASP A 189 6.87 11.41 3.39
CA ASP A 189 6.66 12.57 2.53
C ASP A 189 7.71 13.66 2.86
N THR A 190 8.81 13.68 2.17
CA THR A 190 9.14 13.03 0.90
C THR A 190 10.39 12.15 1.03
N LEU A 191 10.52 11.17 0.16
CA LEU A 191 11.69 10.27 0.09
C LEU A 191 13.01 11.03 -0.02
N GLN A 192 13.02 12.20 -0.66
CA GLN A 192 14.23 13.01 -0.82
C GLN A 192 14.86 13.44 0.52
N LYS A 193 14.04 13.60 1.58
CA LYS A 193 14.51 14.03 2.90
C LYS A 193 15.18 12.93 3.71
N VAL A 194 14.89 11.67 3.39
CA VAL A 194 15.48 10.50 4.06
C VAL A 194 16.62 9.87 3.26
N ARG A 195 16.82 10.31 1.99
CA ARG A 195 17.97 9.89 1.18
C ARG A 195 19.20 10.66 1.61
N ASP A 196 20.32 9.93 1.65
CA ASP A 196 21.60 10.59 1.81
C ASP A 196 21.91 11.50 0.62
N VAL A 197 22.46 12.65 0.91
CA VAL A 197 23.02 13.51 -0.12
C VAL A 197 24.30 12.82 -0.60
N VAL A 198 24.24 12.17 -1.75
CA VAL A 198 25.45 11.76 -2.46
C VAL A 198 26.16 13.05 -2.85
N VAL A 199 27.09 13.52 -2.01
CA VAL A 199 28.02 14.58 -2.37
C VAL A 199 28.84 14.01 -3.53
N LYS A 200 28.50 14.38 -4.75
CA LYS A 200 29.37 14.17 -5.89
C LYS A 200 30.60 15.02 -5.65
N HIS A 201 31.65 14.44 -5.05
CA HIS A 201 32.98 14.99 -5.15
C HIS A 201 33.34 14.93 -6.64
N PHE A 202 33.04 15.99 -7.37
CA PHE A 202 33.73 16.26 -8.61
C PHE A 202 35.20 16.46 -8.22
N CYS A 203 36.00 15.44 -8.51
CA CYS A 203 37.46 15.54 -8.47
C CYS A 203 37.86 16.58 -9.52
N ASN A 204 38.05 17.84 -9.08
CA ASN A 204 38.69 18.86 -9.88
C ASN A 204 40.20 18.58 -9.90
N THR A 205 40.62 17.49 -10.52
CA THR A 205 41.99 17.16 -10.77
C THR A 205 42.15 16.77 -12.24
N CYS A 206 41.97 17.76 -13.11
CA CYS A 206 42.54 17.82 -14.47
C CYS A 206 42.80 19.29 -14.77
N GLY A 207 43.95 19.74 -14.33
CA GLY A 207 44.65 20.93 -14.79
C GLY A 207 45.96 20.50 -15.41
#